data_fd8fa072509602a25a88aa338d8e5db3
#
_entry.id   fd8fa072509602a25a88aa338d8e5db3
#
_cell.length_a   1.000
_cell.length_b   1.000
_cell.length_c   1.000
_cell.angle_alpha   90.00
_cell.angle_beta   90.00
_cell.angle_gamma   90.00
#
_symmetry.space_group_name_H-M   'P 1'
#
loop_
_entity.id
_entity.type
_entity.pdbx_description
1 polymer ?
#
loop_
_entity_poly.entity_id
_entity_poly.type
_entity_poly.pdbx_seq_one_letter_code
_entity_poly.pdbx_strand_id
1 'polypeptide(L)'
;MDAVARCNQRGMERLVQVVQPRKLTQWVVPSRPEIDTLKFVAAELEHYPARDGTKIPMLVWRPAKCRQASRPCPVVVDFHGGPEGQSQPGFSPATQLFLDEGFIVARPNVRGSSGYGRTWLDADN
;
A
#
# COMPACT_ATOMS: atom_id res chain seq x y z
N MET A 1 0.84 -6.87 27.91
CA MET A 1 1.62 -5.74 27.33
C MET A 1 1.57 -5.93 25.83
N ASP A 2 0.61 -5.32 25.18
CA ASP A 2 0.44 -5.51 23.76
C ASP A 2 1.15 -4.40 23.00
N ALA A 3 2.30 -4.74 22.44
CA ALA A 3 3.01 -3.86 21.51
C ALA A 3 2.28 -3.94 20.15
N VAL A 4 1.47 -2.96 19.83
CA VAL A 4 0.86 -2.85 18.51
C VAL A 4 1.81 -2.06 17.62
N ALA A 5 2.57 -2.76 16.78
CA ALA A 5 3.29 -2.14 15.69
C ALA A 5 2.28 -1.79 14.59
N ARG A 6 1.93 -0.52 14.45
CA ARG A 6 1.22 -0.03 13.27
C ARG A 6 2.24 0.54 12.28
N CYS A 7 2.41 -0.14 11.15
CA CYS A 7 3.07 0.46 10.01
C CYS A 7 2.14 1.55 9.46
N ASN A 8 2.56 2.82 9.54
CA ASN A 8 1.81 3.87 8.86
C ASN A 8 1.93 3.64 7.35
N GLN A 9 0.81 3.51 6.67
CA GLN A 9 0.70 3.29 5.22
C GLN A 9 1.40 4.38 4.38
N ARG A 10 1.86 5.44 5.00
CA ARG A 10 2.62 6.52 4.36
C ARG A 10 4.13 6.27 4.25
N GLY A 11 4.57 5.09 4.64
CA GLY A 11 5.79 4.45 4.18
C GLY A 11 7.13 4.97 4.69
N MET A 12 7.18 5.98 5.52
CA MET A 12 8.44 6.50 6.05
C MET A 12 8.53 6.55 7.59
N GLU A 13 7.48 6.11 8.26
CA GLU A 13 7.43 6.17 9.72
C GLU A 13 7.30 4.77 10.30
N ARG A 14 8.35 4.25 10.89
CA ARG A 14 8.24 3.15 11.84
C ARG A 14 7.79 3.73 13.18
N LEU A 15 6.50 3.66 13.44
CA LEU A 15 5.97 3.93 14.77
C LEU A 15 6.22 2.70 15.65
N VAL A 16 7.22 2.77 16.50
CA VAL A 16 7.29 1.85 17.63
C VAL A 16 6.44 2.46 18.75
N GLN A 17 5.22 1.97 18.88
CA GLN A 17 4.32 2.40 19.94
C GLN A 17 4.50 1.52 21.16
N VAL A 18 5.03 2.06 22.23
CA VAL A 18 4.96 1.43 23.55
C VAL A 18 3.69 1.95 24.21
N VAL A 19 2.69 1.10 24.29
CA VAL A 19 1.41 1.43 24.95
C VAL A 19 1.61 1.34 26.47
N GLN A 20 1.83 2.46 27.12
CA GLN A 20 1.45 2.58 28.52
C GLN A 20 -0.07 2.87 28.60
N PRO A 21 -0.76 2.44 29.66
CA PRO A 21 -2.22 2.62 29.73
C PRO A 21 -2.57 4.10 29.53
N ARG A 22 -3.19 4.39 28.37
CA ARG A 22 -3.73 5.68 27.92
C ARG A 22 -2.75 6.70 27.30
N LYS A 23 -1.48 6.38 27.03
CA LYS A 23 -0.58 7.32 26.33
C LYS A 23 0.18 6.63 25.20
N LEU A 24 -0.02 7.14 23.99
CA LEU A 24 0.74 6.75 22.82
C LEU A 24 1.96 7.66 22.72
N THR A 25 3.16 7.08 22.70
CA THR A 25 4.40 7.85 22.54
C THR A 25 5.08 7.46 21.24
N GLN A 26 5.32 8.43 20.39
CA GLN A 26 6.10 8.26 19.17
C GLN A 26 7.58 8.51 19.49
N TRP A 27 8.43 7.52 19.24
CA TRP A 27 9.86 7.58 19.57
C TRP A 27 10.75 7.98 18.40
N VAL A 28 10.28 7.75 17.17
CA VAL A 28 11.04 8.02 15.95
C VAL A 28 10.14 8.67 14.90
N VAL A 29 10.60 9.79 14.37
CA VAL A 29 10.04 10.42 13.17
C VAL A 29 11.15 10.43 12.12
N PRO A 30 11.21 9.43 11.23
CA PRO A 30 12.34 9.28 10.30
C PRO A 30 12.27 10.22 9.10
N SER A 31 11.23 11.04 8.96
CA SER A 31 11.12 12.00 7.86
C SER A 31 11.83 13.32 8.17
N ARG A 32 12.34 13.94 7.12
CA ARG A 32 12.86 15.30 7.22
C ARG A 32 11.70 16.28 7.49
N PRO A 33 11.92 17.35 8.28
CA PRO A 33 10.86 18.34 8.59
C PRO A 33 10.24 19.00 7.34
N GLU A 34 11.00 19.05 6.25
CA GLU A 34 10.56 19.65 4.99
C GLU A 34 9.57 18.77 4.20
N ILE A 35 9.46 17.50 4.57
CA ILE A 35 8.57 16.55 3.89
C ILE A 35 7.24 16.50 4.63
N ASP A 36 6.22 17.06 4.02
CA ASP A 36 4.85 16.97 4.51
C ASP A 36 4.23 15.61 4.14
N THR A 37 4.41 14.63 5.02
CA THR A 37 3.90 13.27 4.83
C THR A 37 2.36 13.21 4.82
N LEU A 38 1.66 14.25 5.27
CA LEU A 38 0.20 14.33 5.24
C LEU A 38 -0.35 14.47 3.82
N LYS A 39 0.48 14.96 2.89
CA LYS A 39 0.10 15.10 1.47
C LYS A 39 0.20 13.79 0.70
N PHE A 40 0.86 12.77 1.23
CA PHE A 40 1.02 11.51 0.54
C PHE A 40 -0.29 10.73 0.50
N VAL A 41 -0.58 10.16 -0.67
CA VAL A 41 -1.74 9.28 -0.84
C VAL A 41 -1.45 7.93 -0.21
N ALA A 42 -2.34 7.46 0.65
CA ALA A 42 -2.26 6.13 1.25
C ALA A 42 -2.78 5.05 0.28
N ALA A 43 -2.22 3.84 0.39
CA ALA A 43 -2.74 2.68 -0.31
C ALA A 43 -4.08 2.22 0.30
N GLU A 44 -4.99 1.79 -0.56
CA GLU A 44 -6.21 1.09 -0.18
C GLU A 44 -6.11 -0.36 -0.67
N LEU A 45 -6.54 -1.31 0.15
CA LEU A 45 -6.64 -2.70 -0.25
C LEU A 45 -7.96 -2.92 -0.95
N GLU A 46 -7.90 -3.25 -2.23
CA GLU A 46 -9.04 -3.61 -3.06
C GLU A 46 -8.90 -5.06 -3.56
N HIS A 47 -9.93 -5.60 -4.16
CA HIS A 47 -9.92 -6.92 -4.77
C HIS A 47 -10.59 -6.86 -6.13
N TYR A 48 -10.04 -7.60 -7.09
CA TYR A 48 -10.69 -7.81 -8.38
C TYR A 48 -10.87 -9.31 -8.66
N PRO A 49 -11.90 -9.72 -9.39
CA PRO A 49 -12.10 -11.12 -9.72
C PRO A 49 -11.16 -11.54 -10.86
N ALA A 50 -10.47 -12.66 -10.68
CA ALA A 50 -9.82 -13.38 -11.77
C ALA A 50 -10.88 -14.10 -12.61
N ARG A 51 -10.47 -14.66 -13.76
CA ARG A 51 -11.38 -15.36 -14.69
C ARG A 51 -12.13 -16.52 -14.03
N ASP A 52 -11.52 -17.19 -13.05
CA ASP A 52 -12.09 -18.29 -12.26
C ASP A 52 -12.89 -17.84 -11.03
N GLY A 53 -13.10 -16.53 -10.86
CA GLY A 53 -13.80 -15.93 -9.72
C GLY A 53 -12.95 -15.71 -8.49
N THR A 54 -11.69 -16.14 -8.47
CA THR A 54 -10.77 -15.90 -7.35
C THR A 54 -10.59 -14.40 -7.13
N LYS A 55 -10.74 -13.93 -5.91
CA LYS A 55 -10.52 -12.54 -5.54
C LYS A 55 -9.04 -12.25 -5.38
N ILE A 56 -8.47 -11.48 -6.30
CA ILE A 56 -7.07 -11.09 -6.28
C ILE A 56 -6.92 -9.81 -5.46
N PRO A 57 -6.13 -9.80 -4.37
CA PRO A 57 -5.86 -8.59 -3.60
C PRO A 57 -4.97 -7.63 -4.39
N MET A 58 -5.26 -6.35 -4.27
CA MET A 58 -4.57 -5.30 -5.00
C MET A 58 -4.45 -4.05 -4.13
N LEU A 59 -3.26 -3.49 -4.03
CA LEU A 59 -3.04 -2.20 -3.43
C LEU A 59 -3.30 -1.10 -4.46
N VAL A 60 -4.14 -0.13 -4.10
CA VAL A 60 -4.51 0.98 -4.99
C VAL A 60 -4.21 2.31 -4.30
N TRP A 61 -3.45 3.15 -4.96
CA TRP A 61 -3.26 4.54 -4.59
C TRP A 61 -4.08 5.41 -5.54
N ARG A 62 -5.03 6.14 -4.97
CA ARG A 62 -5.98 6.96 -5.75
C ARG A 62 -5.93 8.40 -5.28
N PRO A 63 -5.40 9.33 -6.10
CA PRO A 63 -5.37 10.73 -5.73
C PRO A 63 -6.78 11.31 -5.57
N ALA A 64 -6.94 12.29 -4.69
CA ALA A 64 -8.25 12.86 -4.37
C ALA A 64 -8.99 13.38 -5.62
N LYS A 65 -8.25 13.97 -6.57
CA LYS A 65 -8.82 14.44 -7.85
C LYS A 65 -9.50 13.34 -8.66
N CYS A 66 -9.05 12.09 -8.53
CA CYS A 66 -9.63 10.95 -9.24
C CYS A 66 -10.88 10.39 -8.57
N ARG A 67 -11.13 10.70 -7.30
CA ARG A 67 -12.36 10.28 -6.60
C ARG A 67 -13.59 11.08 -7.01
N GLN A 68 -13.36 12.30 -7.51
CA GLN A 68 -14.40 13.27 -7.87
C GLN A 68 -14.39 13.60 -9.36
N ALA A 69 -13.56 12.93 -10.14
CA ALA A 69 -13.41 13.21 -11.55
C ALA A 69 -14.66 12.79 -12.35
N SER A 70 -15.11 13.64 -13.25
CA SER A 70 -16.19 13.34 -14.22
C SER A 70 -15.75 12.36 -15.31
N ARG A 71 -14.45 12.14 -15.46
CA ARG A 71 -13.83 11.20 -16.40
C ARG A 71 -12.90 10.24 -15.64
N PRO A 72 -12.77 9.00 -16.10
CA PRO A 72 -11.81 8.06 -15.50
C PRO A 72 -10.38 8.62 -15.56
N CYS A 73 -9.64 8.48 -14.45
CA CYS A 73 -8.22 8.76 -14.44
C CYS A 73 -7.43 7.62 -15.10
N PRO A 74 -6.29 7.92 -15.72
CA PRO A 74 -5.40 6.89 -16.22
C PRO A 74 -4.84 6.06 -15.05
N VAL A 75 -4.56 4.78 -15.33
CA VAL A 75 -4.09 3.82 -14.33
C VAL A 75 -2.73 3.27 -14.76
N VAL A 76 -1.78 3.28 -13.84
CA VAL A 76 -0.52 2.51 -13.95
C VAL A 76 -0.71 1.23 -13.15
N VAL A 77 -0.58 0.09 -13.80
CA VAL A 77 -0.56 -1.22 -13.14
C VAL A 77 0.90 -1.67 -13.04
N ASP A 78 1.36 -1.89 -11.82
CA ASP A 78 2.74 -2.26 -11.51
C ASP A 78 2.76 -3.62 -10.80
N PHE A 79 3.37 -4.63 -11.44
CA PHE A 79 3.49 -5.97 -10.89
C PHE A 79 4.85 -6.11 -10.21
N HIS A 80 4.88 -6.66 -9.00
CA HIS A 80 6.14 -7.00 -8.34
C HIS A 80 6.87 -8.11 -9.11
N GLY A 81 8.20 -8.09 -9.01
CA GLY A 81 9.04 -9.13 -9.60
C GLY A 81 9.13 -10.38 -8.73
N GLY A 82 9.55 -11.49 -9.38
CA GLY A 82 9.69 -12.83 -8.75
C GLY A 82 8.31 -13.37 -8.34
N PRO A 83 7.91 -14.59 -8.69
CA PRO A 83 6.57 -15.06 -8.35
C PRO A 83 6.29 -14.94 -6.85
N GLU A 84 7.23 -15.33 -5.98
CA GLU A 84 7.10 -15.29 -4.53
C GLU A 84 7.24 -13.90 -3.89
N GLY A 85 7.35 -12.82 -4.68
CA GLY A 85 7.38 -11.46 -4.18
C GLY A 85 6.04 -11.00 -3.60
N GLN A 86 6.01 -9.78 -3.08
CA GLN A 86 4.80 -9.14 -2.56
C GLN A 86 4.86 -7.63 -2.74
N SER A 87 3.80 -7.04 -3.25
CA SER A 87 3.57 -5.60 -3.13
C SER A 87 3.09 -5.27 -1.73
N GLN A 88 3.75 -4.34 -1.07
CA GLN A 88 3.39 -3.88 0.28
C GLN A 88 3.01 -2.39 0.28
N PRO A 89 2.13 -1.97 1.19
CA PRO A 89 1.80 -0.56 1.35
C PRO A 89 3.00 0.17 1.93
N GLY A 90 3.73 0.87 1.10
CA GLY A 90 4.92 1.61 1.49
C GLY A 90 5.05 2.90 0.70
N PHE A 91 5.90 3.81 1.19
CA PHE A 91 6.26 5.01 0.47
C PHE A 91 7.16 4.67 -0.72
N SER A 92 6.83 5.24 -1.87
CA SER A 92 7.64 5.20 -3.07
C SER A 92 7.60 6.57 -3.75
N PRO A 93 8.75 7.24 -3.93
CA PRO A 93 8.80 8.52 -4.64
C PRO A 93 8.21 8.42 -6.05
N ALA A 94 8.50 7.34 -6.77
CA ALA A 94 7.96 7.11 -8.10
C ALA A 94 6.42 6.98 -8.08
N THR A 95 5.87 6.28 -7.08
CA THR A 95 4.42 6.21 -6.90
C THR A 95 3.83 7.59 -6.67
N GLN A 96 4.42 8.41 -5.78
CA GLN A 96 3.91 9.75 -5.52
C GLN A 96 3.98 10.64 -6.76
N LEU A 97 5.03 10.53 -7.57
CA LEU A 97 5.13 11.27 -8.83
C LEU A 97 3.96 10.94 -9.79
N PHE A 98 3.65 9.65 -9.98
CA PHE A 98 2.48 9.27 -10.79
C PHE A 98 1.17 9.82 -10.24
N LEU A 99 1.01 9.82 -8.91
CA LEU A 99 -0.20 10.33 -8.26
C LEU A 99 -0.34 11.86 -8.44
N ASP A 100 0.76 12.60 -8.35
CA ASP A 100 0.81 14.05 -8.58
C ASP A 100 0.43 14.39 -10.03
N GLU A 101 0.91 13.59 -10.98
CA GLU A 101 0.55 13.69 -12.40
C GLU A 101 -0.91 13.25 -12.69
N GLY A 102 -1.59 12.65 -11.72
CA GLY A 102 -3.01 12.30 -11.82
C GLY A 102 -3.31 10.89 -12.24
N PHE A 103 -2.33 10.03 -12.17
CA PHE A 103 -2.54 8.61 -12.37
C PHE A 103 -3.04 7.95 -11.08
N ILE A 104 -3.85 6.91 -11.23
CA ILE A 104 -4.06 5.90 -10.20
C ILE A 104 -2.93 4.88 -10.33
N VAL A 105 -2.37 4.43 -9.20
CA VAL A 105 -1.39 3.33 -9.20
C VAL A 105 -2.03 2.11 -8.57
N ALA A 106 -1.96 0.98 -9.26
CA ALA A 106 -2.51 -0.29 -8.82
C ALA A 106 -1.41 -1.36 -8.80
N ARG A 107 -1.24 -2.04 -7.66
CA ARG A 107 -0.26 -3.12 -7.48
C ARG A 107 -0.94 -4.39 -7.01
N PRO A 108 -1.29 -5.30 -7.92
CA PRO A 108 -1.91 -6.58 -7.55
C PRO A 108 -0.88 -7.53 -6.92
N ASN A 109 -1.36 -8.30 -5.93
CA ASN A 109 -0.66 -9.47 -5.40
C ASN A 109 -1.32 -10.72 -5.99
N VAL A 110 -0.86 -11.07 -7.18
CA VAL A 110 -1.39 -12.22 -7.93
C VAL A 110 -1.10 -13.55 -7.24
N ARG A 111 -1.70 -14.63 -7.69
CA ARG A 111 -1.35 -15.99 -7.26
C ARG A 111 0.16 -16.21 -7.40
N GLY A 112 0.77 -16.91 -6.46
CA GLY A 112 2.23 -17.02 -6.31
C GLY A 112 2.84 -15.95 -5.41
N SER A 113 2.11 -14.87 -5.06
CA SER A 113 2.62 -13.84 -4.15
C SER A 113 2.75 -14.37 -2.72
N SER A 114 3.82 -14.00 -2.03
CA SER A 114 4.01 -14.29 -0.60
C SER A 114 3.05 -13.48 0.27
N GLY A 115 2.90 -13.89 1.55
CA GLY A 115 2.11 -13.15 2.55
C GLY A 115 0.62 -13.50 2.61
N TYR A 116 0.12 -14.36 1.72
CA TYR A 116 -1.29 -14.79 1.66
C TYR A 116 -1.49 -16.27 1.99
N GLY A 117 -0.48 -16.90 2.53
CA GLY A 117 -0.49 -18.31 2.93
C GLY A 117 -0.01 -19.27 1.83
N ARG A 118 0.22 -20.54 2.23
CA ARG A 118 0.84 -21.55 1.38
C ARG A 118 0.03 -21.85 0.12
N THR A 119 -1.27 -22.01 0.26
CA THR A 119 -2.16 -22.29 -0.89
C THR A 119 -2.11 -21.18 -1.95
N TRP A 120 -1.95 -19.93 -1.53
CA TRP A 120 -1.84 -18.80 -2.44
C TRP A 120 -0.47 -18.78 -3.13
N LEU A 121 0.58 -19.05 -2.35
CA LEU A 121 1.95 -19.10 -2.85
C LEU A 121 2.12 -20.20 -3.91
N ASP A 122 1.54 -21.38 -3.69
CA ASP A 122 1.64 -22.52 -4.60
C ASP A 122 0.64 -22.46 -5.77
N ALA A 123 -0.19 -21.40 -5.86
CA ALA A 123 -1.28 -21.32 -6.84
C ALA A 123 -0.87 -20.82 -8.23
N ASP A 124 0.40 -20.60 -8.49
CA ASP A 124 0.98 -20.24 -9.79
C ASP A 124 1.69 -21.44 -10.48
N ASN A 125 1.70 -22.62 -9.82
CA ASN A 125 2.30 -23.84 -10.32
C ASN A 125 1.28 -24.78 -10.98
#